data_db9618049095510f3334fd0d261d6e90
#
_entry.id   db9618049095510f3334fd0d261d6e90
#
_cell.length_a   1.000
_cell.length_b   1.000
_cell.length_c   1.000
_cell.angle_alpha   90.00
_cell.angle_beta   90.00
_cell.angle_gamma   90.00
#
_symmetry.space_group_name_H-M   'P 1'
#
loop_
_entity.id
_entity.type
_entity.pdbx_description
1 polymer ?
#
loop_
_entity_poly.entity_id
_entity_poly.type
_entity_poly.pdbx_seq_one_letter_code
_entity_poly.pdbx_strand_id
1 'polypeptide(L)'
;MNPSQKNILSARGIGKTVKSGTSELVILREIDLNVTAGEAVAIVGASGSGKSTLLAILAGLDTPTAGKVELDGVDLFSLDEDARAALRARSVGFVFQSFQLLPSLTALENVMLPLELSGRRDAEARAGNILEKVGLKDRLSHYPKHLSGGEQQRVALARAFSTEPKLLFADEPTGSLDAESGAGVIDLVFELNRGFGTTLVLVTHDESLARRCARLVRLAAGRIVP
;
A
#
# COMPACT_ATOMS: atom_id res chain seq x y z
N MET A 1 -20.62 16.82 10.11
CA MET A 1 -20.30 15.68 9.21
C MET A 1 -20.83 16.04 7.83
N ASN A 2 -19.96 16.18 6.84
CA ASN A 2 -20.35 16.56 5.48
C ASN A 2 -20.90 15.30 4.79
N PRO A 3 -22.13 15.26 4.28
CA PRO A 3 -22.80 14.03 3.83
C PRO A 3 -22.34 13.47 2.47
N SER A 4 -21.21 13.93 1.94
CA SER A 4 -20.78 13.59 0.57
C SER A 4 -19.43 12.87 0.46
N GLN A 5 -18.74 12.52 1.56
CA GLN A 5 -17.47 11.81 1.45
C GLN A 5 -17.69 10.30 1.30
N LYS A 6 -17.49 9.79 0.10
CA LYS A 6 -17.61 8.35 -0.22
C LYS A 6 -16.44 7.59 0.40
N ASN A 7 -16.73 6.50 1.14
CA ASN A 7 -15.69 5.57 1.56
C ASN A 7 -15.09 4.88 0.33
N ILE A 8 -13.78 4.93 0.22
CA ILE A 8 -13.04 4.17 -0.80
C ILE A 8 -12.78 2.73 -0.33
N LEU A 9 -12.64 2.56 0.98
CA LEU A 9 -12.41 1.27 1.62
C LEU A 9 -13.34 1.13 2.83
N SER A 10 -14.01 -0.01 2.95
CA SER A 10 -14.84 -0.37 4.10
C SER A 10 -14.58 -1.81 4.50
N ALA A 11 -14.17 -2.03 5.73
CA ALA A 11 -14.00 -3.35 6.33
C ALA A 11 -14.97 -3.48 7.51
N ARG A 12 -15.68 -4.59 7.60
CA ARG A 12 -16.68 -4.84 8.65
C ARG A 12 -16.52 -6.22 9.24
N GLY A 13 -16.31 -6.29 10.55
CA GLY A 13 -16.22 -7.53 11.31
C GLY A 13 -15.09 -8.46 10.87
N ILE A 14 -13.95 -7.91 10.38
CA ILE A 14 -12.87 -8.71 9.83
C ILE A 14 -12.24 -9.56 10.93
N GLY A 15 -12.27 -10.88 10.72
CA GLY A 15 -11.57 -11.87 11.52
C GLY A 15 -10.57 -12.66 10.68
N LYS A 16 -9.44 -13.04 11.28
CA LYS A 16 -8.46 -13.94 10.68
C LYS A 16 -7.98 -14.95 11.70
N THR A 17 -8.21 -16.21 11.42
CA THR A 17 -7.72 -17.34 12.18
C THR A 17 -6.90 -18.24 11.23
N VAL A 18 -5.74 -18.69 11.67
CA VAL A 18 -4.89 -19.65 10.94
C VAL A 18 -4.66 -20.88 11.77
N LYS A 19 -4.59 -22.04 11.13
CA LYS A 19 -4.22 -23.30 11.79
C LYS A 19 -2.71 -23.37 11.95
N SER A 20 -2.24 -23.62 13.18
CA SER A 20 -0.84 -23.84 13.51
C SER A 20 -0.72 -25.22 14.18
N GLY A 21 -0.45 -26.24 13.37
CA GLY A 21 -0.47 -27.63 13.83
C GLY A 21 -1.87 -28.04 14.32
N THR A 22 -1.98 -28.43 15.59
CA THR A 22 -3.25 -28.80 16.26
C THR A 22 -3.97 -27.63 16.91
N SER A 23 -3.38 -26.43 16.93
CA SER A 23 -3.94 -25.22 17.56
C SER A 23 -4.42 -24.21 16.51
N GLU A 24 -5.36 -23.36 16.90
CA GLU A 24 -5.80 -22.21 16.11
C GLU A 24 -5.19 -20.93 16.67
N LEU A 25 -4.58 -20.14 15.79
CA LEU A 25 -4.05 -18.82 16.12
C LEU A 25 -4.98 -17.75 15.54
N VAL A 26 -5.63 -16.98 16.41
CA VAL A 26 -6.45 -15.84 16.00
C VAL A 26 -5.57 -14.63 15.83
N ILE A 27 -5.44 -14.13 14.59
CA ILE A 27 -4.61 -12.97 14.24
C ILE A 27 -5.41 -11.67 14.29
N LEU A 28 -6.65 -11.68 13.77
CA LEU A 28 -7.53 -10.51 13.77
C LEU A 28 -8.90 -10.87 14.35
N ARG A 29 -9.51 -9.92 15.07
CA ARG A 29 -10.77 -10.11 15.79
C ARG A 29 -11.67 -8.89 15.57
N GLU A 30 -12.77 -9.07 14.83
CA GLU A 30 -13.86 -8.09 14.68
C GLU A 30 -13.34 -6.68 14.34
N ILE A 31 -12.53 -6.56 13.28
CA ILE A 31 -12.00 -5.27 12.83
C ILE A 31 -13.05 -4.56 11.97
N ASP A 32 -13.43 -3.37 12.41
CA ASP A 32 -14.23 -2.42 11.63
C ASP A 32 -13.37 -1.20 11.27
N LEU A 33 -13.24 -0.91 9.98
CA LEU A 33 -12.44 0.20 9.47
C LEU A 33 -13.05 0.77 8.20
N ASN A 34 -13.33 2.06 8.20
CA ASN A 34 -13.71 2.80 7.01
C ASN A 34 -12.64 3.82 6.68
N VAL A 35 -12.30 3.97 5.40
CA VAL A 35 -11.36 4.99 4.90
C VAL A 35 -12.06 5.80 3.82
N THR A 36 -12.06 7.11 3.99
CA THR A 36 -12.69 8.06 3.07
C THR A 36 -11.76 8.35 1.90
N ALA A 37 -12.31 8.59 0.72
CA ALA A 37 -11.51 8.97 -0.46
C ALA A 37 -10.67 10.23 -0.18
N GLY A 38 -9.38 10.18 -0.52
CA GLY A 38 -8.41 11.25 -0.27
C GLY A 38 -7.88 11.33 1.17
N GLU A 39 -8.38 10.49 2.10
CA GLU A 39 -7.90 10.43 3.49
C GLU A 39 -6.53 9.76 3.56
N ALA A 40 -5.67 10.21 4.47
CA ALA A 40 -4.46 9.49 4.90
C ALA A 40 -4.71 8.92 6.30
N VAL A 41 -4.67 7.59 6.42
CA VAL A 41 -4.87 6.84 7.68
C VAL A 41 -3.61 6.08 8.02
N ALA A 42 -3.12 6.21 9.25
CA ALA A 42 -2.05 5.38 9.78
C ALA A 42 -2.61 4.24 10.64
N ILE A 43 -2.11 3.02 10.42
CA ILE A 43 -2.36 1.86 11.28
C ILE A 43 -1.08 1.59 12.05
N VAL A 44 -1.12 1.77 13.38
CA VAL A 44 0.03 1.59 14.27
C VAL A 44 -0.21 0.44 15.25
N GLY A 45 0.88 -0.14 15.74
CA GLY A 45 0.83 -1.21 16.75
C GLY A 45 2.14 -1.94 16.86
N ALA A 46 2.33 -2.71 17.94
CA ALA A 46 3.53 -3.51 18.16
C ALA A 46 3.76 -4.55 17.04
N SER A 47 5.00 -5.04 16.90
CA SER A 47 5.27 -6.18 16.03
C SER A 47 4.37 -7.37 16.42
N GLY A 48 3.85 -8.09 15.44
CA GLY A 48 2.92 -9.20 15.66
C GLY A 48 1.49 -8.81 16.04
N SER A 49 1.12 -7.51 16.07
CA SER A 49 -0.27 -7.11 16.38
C SER A 49 -1.29 -7.42 15.26
N GLY A 50 -0.84 -7.87 14.07
CA GLY A 50 -1.70 -8.22 12.95
C GLY A 50 -1.76 -7.16 11.83
N LYS A 51 -0.93 -6.09 11.85
CA LYS A 51 -0.97 -4.97 10.89
C LYS A 51 -0.83 -5.41 9.43
N SER A 52 0.24 -6.16 9.11
CA SER A 52 0.49 -6.62 7.74
C SER A 52 -0.57 -7.62 7.27
N THR A 53 -1.10 -8.45 8.17
CA THR A 53 -2.24 -9.34 7.87
C THR A 53 -3.49 -8.54 7.56
N LEU A 54 -3.79 -7.51 8.37
CA LEU A 54 -4.92 -6.62 8.12
C LEU A 54 -4.75 -5.92 6.77
N LEU A 55 -3.58 -5.35 6.48
CA LEU A 55 -3.29 -4.69 5.22
C LEU A 55 -3.48 -5.66 4.03
N ALA A 56 -2.96 -6.88 4.12
CA ALA A 56 -3.12 -7.90 3.08
C ALA A 56 -4.59 -8.25 2.80
N ILE A 57 -5.42 -8.35 3.84
CA ILE A 57 -6.87 -8.59 3.71
C ILE A 57 -7.57 -7.37 3.10
N LEU A 58 -7.28 -6.16 3.59
CA LEU A 58 -7.86 -4.92 3.06
C LEU A 58 -7.54 -4.71 1.57
N ALA A 59 -6.39 -5.20 1.14
CA ALA A 59 -5.94 -5.16 -0.24
C ALA A 59 -6.43 -6.35 -1.09
N GLY A 60 -7.12 -7.32 -0.49
CA GLY A 60 -7.57 -8.54 -1.18
C GLY A 60 -6.43 -9.48 -1.59
N LEU A 61 -5.26 -9.39 -0.93
CA LEU A 61 -4.12 -10.30 -1.12
C LEU A 61 -4.22 -11.55 -0.25
N ASP A 62 -4.95 -11.46 0.87
CA ASP A 62 -5.29 -12.59 1.74
C ASP A 62 -6.79 -12.59 2.03
N THR A 63 -7.34 -13.76 2.33
CA THR A 63 -8.78 -13.93 2.56
C THR A 63 -9.06 -13.91 4.07
N PRO A 64 -10.03 -13.12 4.56
CA PRO A 64 -10.45 -13.17 5.95
C PRO A 64 -11.16 -14.48 6.27
N THR A 65 -11.15 -14.90 7.53
CA THR A 65 -11.96 -16.03 8.02
C THR A 65 -13.40 -15.61 8.27
N ALA A 66 -13.63 -14.34 8.56
CA ALA A 66 -14.95 -13.73 8.77
C ALA A 66 -14.92 -12.25 8.37
N GLY A 67 -16.09 -11.70 8.10
CA GLY A 67 -16.27 -10.28 7.77
C GLY A 67 -16.24 -10.02 6.27
N LYS A 68 -16.28 -8.74 5.91
CA LYS A 68 -16.43 -8.25 4.54
C LYS A 68 -15.53 -7.05 4.29
N VAL A 69 -14.90 -6.97 3.10
CA VAL A 69 -14.15 -5.80 2.64
C VAL A 69 -14.73 -5.30 1.33
N GLU A 70 -15.06 -4.01 1.30
CA GLU A 70 -15.48 -3.32 0.08
C GLU A 70 -14.40 -2.31 -0.33
N LEU A 71 -13.97 -2.38 -1.60
CA LEU A 71 -13.07 -1.44 -2.24
C LEU A 71 -13.82 -0.72 -3.36
N ASP A 72 -13.91 0.60 -3.29
CA ASP A 72 -14.67 1.45 -4.22
C ASP A 72 -16.14 0.97 -4.44
N GLY A 73 -16.76 0.44 -3.36
CA GLY A 73 -18.11 -0.08 -3.38
C GLY A 73 -18.26 -1.51 -3.90
N VAL A 74 -17.16 -2.19 -4.21
CA VAL A 74 -17.15 -3.59 -4.67
C VAL A 74 -16.69 -4.51 -3.54
N ASP A 75 -17.46 -5.53 -3.22
CA ASP A 75 -17.08 -6.57 -2.25
C ASP A 75 -15.96 -7.43 -2.83
N LEU A 76 -14.76 -7.36 -2.22
CA LEU A 76 -13.58 -8.05 -2.71
C LEU A 76 -13.72 -9.57 -2.72
N PHE A 77 -14.41 -10.11 -1.73
CA PHE A 77 -14.47 -11.57 -1.53
C PHE A 77 -15.71 -12.22 -2.17
N SER A 78 -16.57 -11.42 -2.80
CA SER A 78 -17.57 -11.91 -3.75
C SER A 78 -17.00 -12.15 -5.16
N LEU A 79 -15.80 -11.62 -5.44
CA LEU A 79 -15.09 -11.78 -6.71
C LEU A 79 -14.23 -13.06 -6.69
N ASP A 80 -14.08 -13.70 -7.85
CA ASP A 80 -13.01 -14.66 -8.07
C ASP A 80 -11.63 -13.99 -8.06
N GLU A 81 -10.54 -14.77 -8.09
CA GLU A 81 -9.19 -14.21 -7.98
C GLU A 81 -8.83 -13.33 -9.17
N ASP A 82 -9.24 -13.68 -10.38
CA ASP A 82 -8.91 -12.91 -11.58
C ASP A 82 -9.61 -11.54 -11.57
N ALA A 83 -10.89 -11.50 -11.23
CA ALA A 83 -11.65 -10.26 -11.09
C ALA A 83 -11.11 -9.39 -9.93
N ARG A 84 -10.70 -10.01 -8.81
CA ARG A 84 -10.09 -9.33 -7.68
C ARG A 84 -8.70 -8.76 -8.04
N ALA A 85 -7.87 -9.52 -8.77
CA ALA A 85 -6.59 -9.06 -9.28
C ALA A 85 -6.76 -7.89 -10.26
N ALA A 86 -7.74 -7.96 -11.16
CA ALA A 86 -8.06 -6.86 -12.08
C ALA A 86 -8.53 -5.59 -11.34
N LEU A 87 -9.31 -5.74 -10.26
CA LEU A 87 -9.72 -4.60 -9.43
C LEU A 87 -8.50 -3.98 -8.70
N ARG A 88 -7.61 -4.80 -8.13
CA ARG A 88 -6.35 -4.34 -7.52
C ARG A 88 -5.51 -3.56 -8.53
N ALA A 89 -5.26 -4.14 -9.71
CA ALA A 89 -4.40 -3.55 -10.74
C ALA A 89 -4.84 -2.13 -11.15
N ARG A 90 -6.16 -1.87 -11.21
CA ARG A 90 -6.70 -0.56 -11.61
C ARG A 90 -6.90 0.43 -10.47
N SER A 91 -6.93 -0.02 -9.21
CA SER A 91 -7.39 0.82 -8.11
C SER A 91 -6.38 0.96 -6.97
N VAL A 92 -5.40 0.05 -6.88
CA VAL A 92 -4.52 -0.07 -5.70
C VAL A 92 -3.05 -0.01 -6.09
N GLY A 93 -2.29 0.83 -5.40
CA GLY A 93 -0.83 0.82 -5.41
C GLY A 93 -0.29 0.20 -4.12
N PHE A 94 0.90 -0.39 -4.19
CA PHE A 94 1.58 -0.99 -3.04
C PHE A 94 3.00 -0.49 -2.90
N VAL A 95 3.38 -0.17 -1.66
CA VAL A 95 4.76 0.10 -1.24
C VAL A 95 5.08 -0.77 -0.04
N PHE A 96 6.14 -1.56 -0.14
CA PHE A 96 6.56 -2.51 0.89
C PHE A 96 7.90 -2.12 1.50
N GLN A 97 8.17 -2.60 2.69
CA GLN A 97 9.43 -2.42 3.40
C GLN A 97 10.64 -2.92 2.59
N SER A 98 10.52 -4.04 1.90
CA SER A 98 11.60 -4.69 1.14
C SER A 98 11.60 -4.32 -0.36
N PHE A 99 11.01 -3.17 -0.73
CA PHE A 99 10.92 -2.61 -2.08
C PHE A 99 10.20 -3.51 -3.10
N GLN A 100 10.41 -4.81 -3.07
CA GLN A 100 9.86 -5.84 -3.97
C GLN A 100 10.03 -5.49 -5.46
N LEU A 101 11.21 -4.96 -5.82
CA LEU A 101 11.57 -4.75 -7.21
C LEU A 101 11.96 -6.08 -7.86
N LEU A 102 11.65 -6.22 -9.13
CA LEU A 102 12.08 -7.35 -9.93
C LEU A 102 13.56 -7.16 -10.29
N PRO A 103 14.48 -8.03 -9.80
CA PRO A 103 15.91 -7.79 -9.89
C PRO A 103 16.46 -7.92 -11.32
N SER A 104 15.70 -8.58 -12.21
CA SER A 104 16.04 -8.74 -13.64
C SER A 104 15.58 -7.58 -14.52
N LEU A 105 14.82 -6.63 -13.96
CA LEU A 105 14.31 -5.44 -14.64
C LEU A 105 15.04 -4.20 -14.17
N THR A 106 15.27 -3.25 -15.07
CA THR A 106 15.78 -1.91 -14.77
C THR A 106 14.76 -1.11 -13.94
N ALA A 107 15.14 0.07 -13.45
CA ALA A 107 14.22 1.00 -12.78
C ALA A 107 13.04 1.36 -13.68
N LEU A 108 13.30 1.68 -14.94
CA LEU A 108 12.28 2.00 -15.94
C LEU A 108 11.31 0.83 -16.13
N GLU A 109 11.83 -0.36 -16.41
CA GLU A 109 11.01 -1.56 -16.65
C GLU A 109 10.18 -1.98 -15.42
N ASN A 110 10.72 -1.83 -14.21
CA ASN A 110 9.95 -2.06 -12.98
C ASN A 110 8.71 -1.15 -12.88
N VAL A 111 8.84 0.11 -13.31
CA VAL A 111 7.74 1.09 -13.29
C VAL A 111 6.81 0.93 -14.49
N MET A 112 7.32 0.49 -15.64
CA MET A 112 6.53 0.19 -16.84
C MET A 112 5.61 -1.00 -16.67
N LEU A 113 6.04 -2.04 -15.96
CA LEU A 113 5.35 -3.32 -15.88
C LEU A 113 3.86 -3.21 -15.54
N PRO A 114 3.40 -2.51 -14.48
CA PRO A 114 1.97 -2.39 -14.20
C PRO A 114 1.22 -1.62 -15.28
N LEU A 115 1.86 -0.70 -15.98
CA LEU A 115 1.26 0.04 -17.10
C LEU A 115 1.05 -0.86 -18.33
N GLU A 116 2.04 -1.68 -18.66
CA GLU A 116 1.96 -2.67 -19.75
C GLU A 116 0.89 -3.72 -19.49
N LEU A 117 0.85 -4.27 -18.26
CA LEU A 117 -0.18 -5.21 -17.83
C LEU A 117 -1.59 -4.62 -17.90
N SER A 118 -1.73 -3.30 -17.74
CA SER A 118 -3.00 -2.59 -17.95
C SER A 118 -3.30 -2.22 -19.41
N GLY A 119 -2.44 -2.64 -20.35
CA GLY A 119 -2.61 -2.42 -21.79
C GLY A 119 -2.28 -1.00 -22.26
N ARG A 120 -1.52 -0.22 -21.48
CA ARG A 120 -1.17 1.16 -21.84
C ARG A 120 -0.07 1.23 -22.89
N ARG A 121 -0.34 1.93 -23.98
CA ARG A 121 0.63 2.13 -25.08
C ARG A 121 1.69 3.20 -24.76
N ASP A 122 1.42 4.05 -23.78
CA ASP A 122 2.28 5.15 -23.32
C ASP A 122 3.12 4.77 -22.06
N ALA A 123 3.30 3.47 -21.79
CA ALA A 123 3.92 2.95 -20.58
C ALA A 123 5.33 3.52 -20.34
N GLU A 124 6.19 3.53 -21.35
CA GLU A 124 7.57 4.02 -21.23
C GLU A 124 7.62 5.51 -20.88
N ALA A 125 6.87 6.34 -21.62
CA ALA A 125 6.84 7.78 -21.37
C ALA A 125 6.30 8.11 -19.98
N ARG A 126 5.23 7.42 -19.52
CA ARG A 126 4.69 7.60 -18.17
C ARG A 126 5.67 7.14 -17.10
N ALA A 127 6.30 5.98 -17.26
CA ALA A 127 7.28 5.47 -16.32
C ALA A 127 8.48 6.42 -16.21
N GLY A 128 8.99 6.93 -17.33
CA GLY A 128 10.06 7.93 -17.34
C GLY A 128 9.67 9.21 -16.62
N ASN A 129 8.47 9.74 -16.88
CA ASN A 129 7.98 10.96 -16.23
C ASN A 129 7.83 10.82 -14.71
N ILE A 130 7.32 9.67 -14.23
CA ILE A 130 7.19 9.48 -12.78
C ILE A 130 8.54 9.22 -12.11
N LEU A 131 9.47 8.53 -12.78
CA LEU A 131 10.84 8.36 -12.29
C LEU A 131 11.59 9.70 -12.20
N GLU A 132 11.36 10.60 -13.14
CA GLU A 132 11.88 11.98 -13.04
C GLU A 132 11.29 12.73 -11.85
N LYS A 133 9.97 12.63 -11.59
CA LYS A 133 9.31 13.23 -10.42
C LYS A 133 9.87 12.74 -9.09
N VAL A 134 10.30 11.46 -9.01
CA VAL A 134 10.93 10.92 -7.81
C VAL A 134 12.44 11.11 -7.76
N GLY A 135 13.01 11.95 -8.68
CA GLY A 135 14.43 12.30 -8.70
C GLY A 135 15.35 11.19 -9.22
N LEU A 136 14.85 10.34 -10.13
CA LEU A 136 15.60 9.19 -10.68
C LEU A 136 15.79 9.25 -12.20
N LYS A 137 15.76 10.47 -12.79
CA LYS A 137 15.95 10.67 -14.24
C LYS A 137 17.23 10.02 -14.77
N ASP A 138 18.32 10.08 -14.02
CA ASP A 138 19.63 9.54 -14.41
C ASP A 138 19.82 8.06 -14.01
N ARG A 139 18.76 7.39 -13.56
CA ARG A 139 18.79 6.02 -13.05
C ARG A 139 17.90 5.05 -13.83
N LEU A 140 17.26 5.48 -14.91
CA LEU A 140 16.27 4.72 -15.67
C LEU A 140 16.75 3.32 -16.08
N SER A 141 17.99 3.22 -16.55
CA SER A 141 18.61 1.97 -17.02
C SER A 141 19.32 1.16 -15.92
N HIS A 142 19.29 1.62 -14.67
CA HIS A 142 19.95 0.90 -13.57
C HIS A 142 19.08 -0.26 -13.07
N TYR A 143 19.72 -1.39 -12.81
CA TYR A 143 19.11 -2.53 -12.14
C TYR A 143 19.06 -2.30 -10.62
N PRO A 144 18.12 -2.92 -9.88
CA PRO A 144 17.99 -2.74 -8.43
C PRO A 144 19.29 -2.91 -7.65
N LYS A 145 20.14 -3.86 -8.01
CA LYS A 145 21.45 -4.10 -7.37
C LYS A 145 22.45 -2.93 -7.48
N HIS A 146 22.22 -2.00 -8.40
CA HIS A 146 23.06 -0.81 -8.61
C HIS A 146 22.44 0.46 -8.01
N LEU A 147 21.31 0.34 -7.30
CA LEU A 147 20.61 1.43 -6.66
C LEU A 147 20.78 1.34 -5.14
N SER A 148 20.93 2.49 -4.47
CA SER A 148 20.85 2.57 -3.01
C SER A 148 19.48 2.16 -2.50
N GLY A 149 19.32 1.85 -1.21
CA GLY A 149 18.03 1.52 -0.61
C GLY A 149 16.98 2.61 -0.82
N GLY A 150 17.37 3.88 -0.63
CA GLY A 150 16.48 5.01 -0.88
C GLY A 150 16.09 5.16 -2.35
N GLU A 151 17.02 4.91 -3.31
CA GLU A 151 16.70 4.90 -4.73
C GLU A 151 15.75 3.74 -5.09
N GLN A 152 15.98 2.53 -4.55
CA GLN A 152 15.09 1.39 -4.74
C GLN A 152 13.66 1.68 -4.22
N GLN A 153 13.55 2.33 -3.07
CA GLN A 153 12.24 2.70 -2.52
C GLN A 153 11.57 3.77 -3.38
N ARG A 154 12.31 4.73 -3.93
CA ARG A 154 11.74 5.70 -4.89
C ARG A 154 11.29 5.04 -6.19
N VAL A 155 11.98 4.01 -6.69
CA VAL A 155 11.48 3.19 -7.82
C VAL A 155 10.19 2.47 -7.43
N ALA A 156 10.12 1.87 -6.23
CA ALA A 156 8.91 1.20 -5.75
C ALA A 156 7.72 2.18 -5.61
N LEU A 157 7.97 3.41 -5.15
CA LEU A 157 6.98 4.49 -5.14
C LEU A 157 6.52 4.87 -6.55
N ALA A 158 7.46 5.11 -7.47
CA ALA A 158 7.15 5.41 -8.86
C ALA A 158 6.28 4.31 -9.48
N ARG A 159 6.61 3.04 -9.23
CA ARG A 159 5.81 1.90 -9.68
C ARG A 159 4.41 1.91 -9.09
N ALA A 160 4.28 2.16 -7.79
CA ALA A 160 2.98 2.18 -7.11
C ALA A 160 2.05 3.30 -7.62
N PHE A 161 2.63 4.45 -7.97
CA PHE A 161 1.86 5.61 -8.47
C PHE A 161 1.71 5.66 -10.00
N SER A 162 2.42 4.81 -10.75
CA SER A 162 2.41 4.84 -12.23
C SER A 162 1.01 4.64 -12.82
N THR A 163 0.18 3.82 -12.18
CA THR A 163 -1.21 3.55 -12.58
C THR A 163 -2.21 4.58 -12.05
N GLU A 164 -1.76 5.61 -11.33
CA GLU A 164 -2.62 6.62 -10.68
C GLU A 164 -3.69 5.97 -9.78
N PRO A 165 -3.28 5.19 -8.77
CA PRO A 165 -4.20 4.39 -7.97
C PRO A 165 -5.12 5.27 -7.13
N LYS A 166 -6.35 4.81 -6.88
CA LYS A 166 -7.28 5.46 -5.96
C LYS A 166 -6.87 5.29 -4.49
N LEU A 167 -6.18 4.20 -4.19
CA LEU A 167 -5.74 3.81 -2.85
C LEU A 167 -4.30 3.30 -2.88
N LEU A 168 -3.46 3.85 -2.03
CA LEU A 168 -2.09 3.37 -1.78
C LEU A 168 -2.04 2.66 -0.43
N PHE A 169 -1.57 1.42 -0.43
CA PHE A 169 -1.13 0.74 0.77
C PHE A 169 0.39 0.84 0.92
N ALA A 170 0.86 1.29 2.07
CA ALA A 170 2.28 1.38 2.40
C ALA A 170 2.55 0.61 3.70
N ASP A 171 3.30 -0.49 3.61
CA ASP A 171 3.69 -1.32 4.76
C ASP A 171 5.14 -1.03 5.13
N GLU A 172 5.35 -0.31 6.23
CA GLU A 172 6.66 0.07 6.77
C GLU A 172 7.60 0.65 5.69
N PRO A 173 7.20 1.69 4.93
CA PRO A 173 7.88 2.12 3.71
C PRO A 173 9.32 2.61 3.92
N THR A 174 9.75 2.81 5.16
CA THR A 174 11.10 3.25 5.52
C THR A 174 11.85 2.26 6.42
N GLY A 175 11.25 1.13 6.75
CA GLY A 175 11.79 0.18 7.71
C GLY A 175 13.14 -0.46 7.33
N SER A 176 13.56 -0.35 6.07
CA SER A 176 14.85 -0.84 5.55
C SER A 176 15.83 0.28 5.19
N LEU A 177 15.54 1.55 5.56
CA LEU A 177 16.31 2.72 5.20
C LEU A 177 16.98 3.34 6.43
N ASP A 178 18.09 4.05 6.20
CA ASP A 178 18.65 4.98 7.18
C ASP A 178 17.70 6.17 7.39
N ALA A 179 17.90 6.92 8.48
CA ALA A 179 17.00 8.00 8.89
C ALA A 179 16.88 9.12 7.85
N GLU A 180 17.97 9.49 7.18
CA GLU A 180 17.98 10.58 6.19
C GLU A 180 17.24 10.16 4.92
N SER A 181 17.60 9.00 4.37
CA SER A 181 16.90 8.41 3.21
C SER A 181 15.41 8.18 3.49
N GLY A 182 15.09 7.72 4.70
CA GLY A 182 13.72 7.48 5.14
C GLY A 182 12.88 8.76 5.16
N ALA A 183 13.40 9.85 5.70
CA ALA A 183 12.71 11.14 5.74
C ALA A 183 12.35 11.63 4.34
N GLY A 184 13.31 11.61 3.40
CA GLY A 184 13.07 12.01 2.02
C GLY A 184 12.03 11.14 1.29
N VAL A 185 12.05 9.83 1.53
CA VAL A 185 11.05 8.90 0.97
C VAL A 185 9.64 9.20 1.50
N ILE A 186 9.51 9.49 2.80
CA ILE A 186 8.22 9.83 3.40
C ILE A 186 7.66 11.15 2.87
N ASP A 187 8.50 12.17 2.74
CA ASP A 187 8.07 13.43 2.14
C ASP A 187 7.51 13.22 0.75
N LEU A 188 8.19 12.41 -0.05
CA LEU A 188 7.77 12.03 -1.40
C LEU A 188 6.44 11.24 -1.40
N VAL A 189 6.22 10.30 -0.46
CA VAL A 189 4.93 9.60 -0.31
C VAL A 189 3.78 10.58 -0.13
N PHE A 190 3.92 11.55 0.79
CA PHE A 190 2.86 12.53 1.05
C PHE A 190 2.72 13.57 -0.07
N GLU A 191 3.80 13.91 -0.77
CA GLU A 191 3.76 14.78 -1.94
C GLU A 191 2.98 14.13 -3.09
N LEU A 192 3.35 12.91 -3.45
CA LEU A 192 2.67 12.14 -4.50
C LEU A 192 1.22 11.86 -4.13
N ASN A 193 0.95 11.50 -2.87
CA ASN A 193 -0.42 11.28 -2.39
C ASN A 193 -1.30 12.51 -2.61
N ARG A 194 -0.82 13.71 -2.24
CA ARG A 194 -1.54 14.96 -2.48
C ARG A 194 -1.64 15.30 -3.96
N GLY A 195 -0.56 15.13 -4.72
CA GLY A 195 -0.49 15.47 -6.14
C GLY A 195 -1.43 14.63 -7.00
N PHE A 196 -1.64 13.37 -6.66
CA PHE A 196 -2.56 12.47 -7.36
C PHE A 196 -3.94 12.38 -6.71
N GLY A 197 -4.16 12.97 -5.53
CA GLY A 197 -5.41 12.85 -4.78
C GLY A 197 -5.69 11.41 -4.31
N THR A 198 -4.65 10.61 -4.15
CA THR A 198 -4.73 9.20 -3.76
C THR A 198 -5.09 9.07 -2.27
N THR A 199 -5.89 8.09 -1.89
CA THR A 199 -6.10 7.72 -0.48
C THR A 199 -4.89 6.94 0.02
N LEU A 200 -4.46 7.15 1.27
CA LEU A 200 -3.30 6.47 1.84
C LEU A 200 -3.70 5.64 3.07
N VAL A 201 -3.34 4.36 3.07
CA VAL A 201 -3.32 3.52 4.27
C VAL A 201 -1.87 3.14 4.56
N LEU A 202 -1.32 3.75 5.61
CA LEU A 202 0.05 3.59 6.03
C LEU A 202 0.12 2.66 7.25
N VAL A 203 0.86 1.58 7.15
CA VAL A 203 1.23 0.74 8.31
C VAL A 203 2.62 1.13 8.77
N THR A 204 2.77 1.45 10.04
CA THR A 204 4.07 1.79 10.62
C THR A 204 4.09 1.55 12.11
N HIS A 205 5.29 1.37 12.68
CA HIS A 205 5.53 1.42 14.12
C HIS A 205 6.10 2.79 14.55
N ASP A 206 6.44 3.67 13.60
CA ASP A 206 6.91 5.03 13.88
C ASP A 206 5.73 5.97 14.10
N GLU A 207 5.55 6.39 15.36
CA GLU A 207 4.48 7.34 15.73
C GLU A 207 4.68 8.73 15.14
N SER A 208 5.93 9.15 14.88
CA SER A 208 6.20 10.46 14.28
C SER A 208 5.67 10.52 12.86
N LEU A 209 5.88 9.43 12.12
CA LEU A 209 5.36 9.25 10.79
C LEU A 209 3.83 9.13 10.77
N ALA A 210 3.26 8.35 11.71
CA ALA A 210 1.82 8.18 11.82
C ALA A 210 1.07 9.48 12.08
N ARG A 211 1.66 10.41 12.83
CA ARG A 211 1.08 11.76 13.12
C ARG A 211 0.98 12.65 11.88
N ARG A 212 1.62 12.31 10.78
CA ARG A 212 1.47 13.02 9.50
C ARG A 212 0.19 12.66 8.76
N CYS A 213 -0.44 11.55 9.14
CA CYS A 213 -1.74 11.13 8.64
C CYS A 213 -2.88 11.89 9.34
N ALA A 214 -4.00 12.03 8.63
CA ALA A 214 -5.20 12.71 9.16
C ALA A 214 -5.85 11.92 10.30
N ARG A 215 -5.70 10.61 10.32
CA ARG A 215 -6.26 9.72 11.34
C ARG A 215 -5.28 8.60 11.69
N LEU A 216 -5.29 8.23 12.97
CA LEU A 216 -4.50 7.15 13.52
C LEU A 216 -5.42 6.06 14.04
N VAL A 217 -5.13 4.80 13.68
CA VAL A 217 -5.82 3.59 14.11
C VAL A 217 -4.81 2.72 14.85
N ARG A 218 -5.08 2.41 16.12
CA ARG A 218 -4.21 1.55 16.92
C ARG A 218 -4.67 0.12 16.86
N LEU A 219 -3.76 -0.79 16.50
CA LEU A 219 -4.00 -2.22 16.47
C LEU A 219 -3.21 -2.92 17.59
N ALA A 220 -3.91 -3.58 18.51
CA ALA A 220 -3.30 -4.34 19.59
C ALA A 220 -3.96 -5.72 19.72
N ALA A 221 -3.17 -6.79 19.77
CA ALA A 221 -3.63 -8.17 19.87
C ALA A 221 -4.78 -8.52 18.90
N GLY A 222 -4.67 -8.04 17.66
CA GLY A 222 -5.64 -8.28 16.59
C GLY A 222 -6.95 -7.50 16.70
N ARG A 223 -7.04 -6.45 17.53
CA ARG A 223 -8.20 -5.58 17.69
C ARG A 223 -7.84 -4.11 17.48
N ILE A 224 -8.77 -3.32 16.96
CA ILE A 224 -8.65 -1.87 17.01
C ILE A 224 -8.94 -1.42 18.45
N VAL A 225 -8.03 -0.62 18.99
CA VAL A 225 -8.14 -0.04 20.34
C VAL A 225 -8.18 1.48 20.26
N PRO A 226 -8.76 2.16 21.26
CA PRO A 226 -8.82 3.62 21.33
C PRO A 226 -7.48 4.32 21.26
#